data_886e8033bbc7639f945cef04a6e90a2d
#
_entry.id   886e8033bbc7639f945cef04a6e90a2d
#
_cell.length_a   1.000
_cell.length_b   1.000
_cell.length_c   1.000
_cell.angle_alpha   90.00
_cell.angle_beta   90.00
_cell.angle_gamma   90.00
#
_symmetry.space_group_name_H-M   'P 1'
#
loop_
_entity.id
_entity.type
_entity.pdbx_description
1 polymer ?
#
loop_
_entity_poly.entity_id
_entity_poly.type
_entity_poly.pdbx_seq_one_letter_code
_entity_poly.pdbx_strand_id
1 'polypeptide(L)'
;MASAAEQMAANLSWGALGKATELRQRIWFTLGLLIIYRLGTYIPVPGIDGASLRNFMDQAQSGIGGILSMFTGGALGRMGVFALGIMPYISASIIVQLMASMVPALEQLKKEGETGRKKINQYTRYGTVALALFQAWGLAVSLEHGNLAHEPGMFFRASVVITLVGGTMFLMWLGEQITARGIGNGISLIIFVGIVAEIPGHLAQFLAQGRSGAISTPVILGVIVMVAAVIGFVVFMERALRKIHIQYPRRQVGMKIYDGQSSHLPIKVNPAGVIPAIFASSLLLLPVTISTFSGNQTGPVMSTVLAYFGPGQPLYLLFFAAMIVFFTYFYTFNVSFKTEDVAENLKNQGGFIPGIRPGKRTEDYLTYVVTRVLVIGSAYLAFVCLLPEIIRDQLAIPFYFGGTSVLIVVSVVMDTINQVQSHLLAHQYEGLIEKSQLRGKRGKTGTAKPRKAPARR
;
A
#
# COMPACT_ATOMS: atom_id res chain seq x y z
N MET A 1 -9.15 -0.54 -30.87
CA MET A 1 -7.72 -0.34 -31.20
C MET A 1 -7.04 0.08 -29.91
N ALA A 2 -5.99 -0.61 -29.50
CA ALA A 2 -5.18 -0.18 -28.36
C ALA A 2 -4.59 1.19 -28.66
N SER A 3 -4.56 2.11 -27.68
CA SER A 3 -3.97 3.43 -27.86
C SER A 3 -2.47 3.29 -28.17
N ALA A 4 -1.90 4.24 -28.93
CA ALA A 4 -0.45 4.23 -29.21
C ALA A 4 0.39 4.08 -27.93
N ALA A 5 -0.10 4.61 -26.80
CA ALA A 5 0.50 4.44 -25.48
C ALA A 5 0.45 2.99 -24.96
N GLU A 6 -0.64 2.25 -25.20
CA GLU A 6 -0.76 0.83 -24.84
C GLU A 6 0.16 -0.04 -25.71
N GLN A 7 0.32 0.29 -26.99
CA GLN A 7 1.26 -0.40 -27.89
C GLN A 7 2.73 -0.09 -27.53
N MET A 8 3.04 1.16 -27.15
CA MET A 8 4.37 1.51 -26.63
C MET A 8 4.68 0.82 -25.30
N ALA A 9 3.69 0.70 -24.40
CA ALA A 9 3.86 0.00 -23.13
C ALA A 9 4.09 -1.52 -23.33
N ALA A 10 3.44 -2.12 -24.32
CA ALA A 10 3.64 -3.54 -24.67
C ALA A 10 5.04 -3.82 -25.27
N ASN A 11 5.66 -2.82 -25.90
CA ASN A 11 7.00 -2.91 -26.49
C ASN A 11 8.14 -2.47 -25.55
N LEU A 12 7.84 -2.24 -24.26
CA LEU A 12 8.85 -1.92 -23.25
C LEU A 12 9.72 -3.16 -22.98
N SER A 13 10.76 -3.31 -23.78
CA SER A 13 11.79 -4.34 -23.58
C SER A 13 12.62 -4.02 -22.34
N TRP A 14 12.96 -5.05 -21.55
CA TRP A 14 13.87 -4.95 -20.40
C TRP A 14 15.21 -4.25 -20.76
N GLY A 15 15.59 -4.23 -22.04
CA GLY A 15 16.74 -3.47 -22.54
C GLY A 15 16.61 -1.94 -22.44
N ALA A 16 15.40 -1.40 -22.34
CA ALA A 16 15.17 0.03 -22.12
C ALA A 16 15.52 0.46 -20.68
N LEU A 17 15.34 -0.43 -19.70
CA LEU A 17 15.74 -0.23 -18.30
C LEU A 17 17.25 0.04 -18.16
N GLY A 18 18.10 -0.63 -18.97
CA GLY A 18 19.55 -0.42 -18.95
C GLY A 18 19.99 0.97 -19.41
N LYS A 19 19.18 1.65 -20.21
CA LYS A 19 19.49 2.98 -20.77
C LYS A 19 19.02 4.15 -19.89
N ALA A 20 18.05 3.93 -19.02
CA ALA A 20 17.50 4.95 -18.10
C ALA A 20 18.33 5.01 -16.82
N THR A 21 19.39 5.82 -16.81
CA THR A 21 20.33 5.93 -15.67
C THR A 21 19.66 6.41 -14.40
N GLU A 22 18.76 7.39 -14.49
CA GLU A 22 18.01 7.93 -13.34
C GLU A 22 17.11 6.85 -12.69
N LEU A 23 16.35 6.12 -13.51
CA LEU A 23 15.47 5.05 -13.03
C LEU A 23 16.27 3.95 -12.34
N ARG A 24 17.44 3.58 -12.90
CA ARG A 24 18.33 2.59 -12.31
C ARG A 24 18.86 3.04 -10.95
N GLN A 25 19.24 4.32 -10.80
CA GLN A 25 19.67 4.87 -9.51
C GLN A 25 18.55 4.81 -8.46
N ARG A 26 17.32 5.15 -8.83
CA ARG A 26 16.15 5.06 -7.95
C ARG A 26 15.84 3.62 -7.52
N ILE A 27 15.97 2.65 -8.45
CA ILE A 27 15.79 1.21 -8.13
C ILE A 27 16.87 0.76 -7.13
N TRP A 28 18.15 1.04 -7.39
CA TRP A 28 19.23 0.65 -6.49
C TRP A 28 19.12 1.32 -5.12
N PHE A 29 18.71 2.58 -5.09
CA PHE A 29 18.46 3.28 -3.83
C PHE A 29 17.34 2.60 -3.03
N THR A 30 16.22 2.25 -3.67
CA THR A 30 15.11 1.53 -3.03
C THR A 30 15.57 0.18 -2.49
N LEU A 31 16.27 -0.62 -3.31
CA LEU A 31 16.79 -1.92 -2.89
C LEU A 31 17.78 -1.79 -1.73
N GLY A 32 18.68 -0.81 -1.76
CA GLY A 32 19.61 -0.55 -0.66
C GLY A 32 18.91 -0.26 0.67
N LEU A 33 17.88 0.58 0.65
CA LEU A 33 17.11 0.89 1.86
C LEU A 33 16.27 -0.33 2.35
N LEU A 34 15.76 -1.16 1.46
CA LEU A 34 15.06 -2.40 1.83
C LEU A 34 16.02 -3.44 2.45
N ILE A 35 17.28 -3.50 2.01
CA ILE A 35 18.31 -4.33 2.63
C ILE A 35 18.60 -3.81 4.05
N ILE A 36 18.75 -2.49 4.24
CA ILE A 36 18.93 -1.88 5.57
C ILE A 36 17.77 -2.23 6.50
N TYR A 37 16.52 -2.13 6.00
CA TYR A 37 15.34 -2.56 6.74
C TYR A 37 15.48 -4.04 7.17
N ARG A 38 15.83 -4.93 6.25
CA ARG A 38 15.92 -6.36 6.56
C ARG A 38 17.02 -6.68 7.57
N LEU A 39 18.18 -6.03 7.47
CA LEU A 39 19.26 -6.17 8.46
C LEU A 39 18.80 -5.73 9.84
N GLY A 40 18.09 -4.62 9.95
CA GLY A 40 17.59 -4.11 11.23
C GLY A 40 16.56 -5.03 11.91
N THR A 41 15.84 -5.88 11.17
CA THR A 41 14.91 -6.87 11.76
C THR A 41 15.62 -7.98 12.54
N TYR A 42 16.93 -8.16 12.37
CA TYR A 42 17.75 -9.14 13.06
C TYR A 42 18.49 -8.58 14.28
N ILE A 43 18.51 -7.26 14.48
CA ILE A 43 19.14 -6.64 15.63
C ILE A 43 18.23 -6.81 16.85
N PRO A 44 18.61 -7.59 17.87
CA PRO A 44 17.73 -7.83 19.03
C PRO A 44 17.67 -6.60 19.94
N VAL A 45 16.55 -6.45 20.63
CA VAL A 45 16.38 -5.45 21.70
C VAL A 45 17.25 -5.87 22.90
N PRO A 46 18.02 -4.98 23.50
CA PRO A 46 18.89 -5.32 24.63
C PRO A 46 18.10 -5.73 25.88
N GLY A 47 18.65 -6.67 26.66
CA GLY A 47 18.10 -7.10 27.95
C GLY A 47 17.06 -8.22 27.87
N ILE A 48 16.85 -8.85 26.72
CA ILE A 48 15.90 -9.95 26.51
C ILE A 48 16.66 -11.28 26.41
N ASP A 49 16.17 -12.30 27.13
CA ASP A 49 16.67 -13.66 27.01
C ASP A 49 16.15 -14.36 25.77
N GLY A 50 17.05 -14.65 24.82
CA GLY A 50 16.70 -15.25 23.54
C GLY A 50 16.21 -16.70 23.63
N ALA A 51 16.54 -17.45 24.68
CA ALA A 51 16.08 -18.83 24.87
C ALA A 51 14.62 -18.87 25.34
N SER A 52 14.32 -18.11 26.35
CA SER A 52 12.95 -17.95 26.90
C SER A 52 12.01 -17.32 25.86
N LEU A 53 12.53 -16.39 25.04
CA LEU A 53 11.77 -15.75 23.98
C LEU A 53 11.28 -16.75 22.92
N ARG A 54 12.11 -17.71 22.50
CA ARG A 54 11.71 -18.73 21.52
C ARG A 54 10.54 -19.56 22.02
N ASN A 55 10.61 -20.05 23.25
CA ASN A 55 9.55 -20.83 23.87
C ASN A 55 8.24 -20.03 23.98
N PHE A 56 8.33 -18.75 24.34
CA PHE A 56 7.16 -17.87 24.42
C PHE A 56 6.55 -17.60 23.03
N MET A 57 7.39 -17.38 22.02
CA MET A 57 6.93 -17.11 20.67
C MET A 57 6.34 -18.35 19.99
N ASP A 58 6.86 -19.55 20.24
CA ASP A 58 6.28 -20.80 19.74
C ASP A 58 4.87 -21.02 20.27
N GLN A 59 4.59 -20.62 21.50
CA GLN A 59 3.23 -20.62 22.06
C GLN A 59 2.36 -19.49 21.49
N ALA A 60 2.92 -18.31 21.27
CA ALA A 60 2.19 -17.16 20.73
C ALA A 60 1.94 -17.24 19.21
N GLN A 61 2.76 -17.99 18.47
CA GLN A 61 2.61 -18.15 17.02
C GLN A 61 1.31 -18.80 16.59
N SER A 62 0.71 -19.65 17.42
CA SER A 62 -0.61 -20.27 17.15
C SER A 62 -1.79 -19.30 17.20
N GLY A 63 -1.55 -18.02 17.57
CA GLY A 63 -2.59 -17.00 17.72
C GLY A 63 -2.27 -15.69 16.99
N ILE A 64 -2.63 -14.60 17.66
CA ILE A 64 -2.51 -13.21 17.17
C ILE A 64 -1.05 -12.78 16.94
N GLY A 65 -0.12 -13.33 17.73
CA GLY A 65 1.31 -13.08 17.59
C GLY A 65 1.86 -13.45 16.20
N GLY A 66 1.31 -14.49 15.56
CA GLY A 66 1.67 -14.87 14.20
C GLY A 66 1.27 -13.82 13.16
N ILE A 67 0.08 -13.24 13.28
CA ILE A 67 -0.40 -12.17 12.37
C ILE A 67 0.48 -10.93 12.53
N LEU A 68 0.74 -10.49 13.76
CA LEU A 68 1.61 -9.34 14.04
C LEU A 68 3.05 -9.58 13.55
N SER A 69 3.60 -10.77 13.76
CA SER A 69 4.93 -11.16 13.31
C SER A 69 5.08 -11.06 11.79
N MET A 70 4.04 -11.42 11.05
CA MET A 70 4.02 -11.35 9.59
C MET A 70 4.11 -9.90 9.08
N PHE A 71 3.36 -8.97 9.66
CA PHE A 71 3.43 -7.55 9.28
C PHE A 71 4.77 -6.89 9.64
N THR A 72 5.47 -7.42 10.65
CA THR A 72 6.79 -6.92 11.08
C THR A 72 7.96 -7.66 10.40
N GLY A 73 7.67 -8.62 9.50
CA GLY A 73 8.71 -9.40 8.83
C GLY A 73 9.51 -10.31 9.79
N GLY A 74 8.82 -10.88 10.80
CA GLY A 74 9.43 -11.72 11.82
C GLY A 74 10.22 -10.97 12.90
N ALA A 75 10.25 -9.63 12.84
CA ALA A 75 10.98 -8.83 13.83
C ALA A 75 10.36 -8.96 15.23
N LEU A 76 9.04 -9.10 15.35
CA LEU A 76 8.36 -9.32 16.61
C LEU A 76 8.76 -10.69 17.22
N GLY A 77 8.77 -11.74 16.41
CA GLY A 77 9.15 -13.09 16.85
C GLY A 77 10.61 -13.21 17.36
N ARG A 78 11.47 -12.32 16.89
CA ARG A 78 12.89 -12.21 17.30
C ARG A 78 13.14 -11.09 18.30
N MET A 79 12.09 -10.34 18.67
CA MET A 79 12.19 -9.10 19.46
C MET A 79 13.28 -8.18 18.94
N GLY A 80 13.27 -7.93 17.63
CA GLY A 80 14.19 -7.01 16.99
C GLY A 80 13.83 -5.55 17.28
N VAL A 81 14.77 -4.65 16.99
CA VAL A 81 14.56 -3.19 17.09
C VAL A 81 13.31 -2.71 16.33
N PHE A 82 12.92 -3.43 15.28
CA PHE A 82 11.72 -3.16 14.48
C PHE A 82 10.53 -4.03 14.86
N ALA A 83 10.44 -4.52 16.12
CA ALA A 83 9.36 -5.40 16.55
C ALA A 83 7.96 -4.77 16.46
N LEU A 84 7.82 -3.46 16.69
CA LEU A 84 6.56 -2.74 16.43
C LEU A 84 6.28 -2.53 14.94
N GLY A 85 7.29 -2.66 14.09
CA GLY A 85 7.18 -2.42 12.65
C GLY A 85 6.68 -1.01 12.32
N ILE A 86 5.89 -0.92 11.25
CA ILE A 86 5.30 0.33 10.77
C ILE A 86 3.84 0.51 11.27
N MET A 87 3.33 -0.43 12.09
CA MET A 87 1.94 -0.43 12.56
C MET A 87 1.53 0.86 13.29
N PRO A 88 2.34 1.44 14.22
CA PRO A 88 1.99 2.71 14.88
C PRO A 88 1.79 3.84 13.89
N TYR A 89 2.59 3.89 12.82
CA TYR A 89 2.46 4.90 11.77
C TYR A 89 1.18 4.71 10.94
N ILE A 90 0.83 3.47 10.59
CA ILE A 90 -0.39 3.18 9.85
C ILE A 90 -1.60 3.63 10.68
N SER A 91 -1.66 3.24 11.95
CA SER A 91 -2.76 3.61 12.85
C SER A 91 -2.86 5.14 13.02
N ALA A 92 -1.74 5.84 13.22
CA ALA A 92 -1.70 7.30 13.30
C ALA A 92 -2.18 7.95 12.00
N SER A 93 -1.74 7.44 10.85
CA SER A 93 -2.14 7.93 9.53
C SER A 93 -3.64 7.78 9.29
N ILE A 94 -4.23 6.65 9.70
CA ILE A 94 -5.68 6.42 9.63
C ILE A 94 -6.42 7.46 10.48
N ILE A 95 -6.04 7.60 11.74
CA ILE A 95 -6.68 8.54 12.68
C ILE A 95 -6.62 9.96 12.12
N VAL A 96 -5.45 10.41 11.66
CA VAL A 96 -5.28 11.76 11.12
C VAL A 96 -6.06 11.95 9.82
N GLN A 97 -6.14 10.95 8.94
CA GLN A 97 -6.96 11.03 7.72
C GLN A 97 -8.46 11.08 8.02
N LEU A 98 -8.93 10.29 9.00
CA LEU A 98 -10.31 10.37 9.47
C LEU A 98 -10.61 11.75 10.07
N MET A 99 -9.74 12.24 10.94
CA MET A 99 -9.89 13.58 11.53
C MET A 99 -9.85 14.69 10.47
N ALA A 100 -9.01 14.55 9.44
CA ALA A 100 -8.93 15.52 8.34
C ALA A 100 -10.20 15.58 7.47
N SER A 101 -11.05 14.55 7.50
CA SER A 101 -12.36 14.56 6.84
C SER A 101 -13.51 15.01 7.74
N MET A 102 -13.34 14.94 9.08
CA MET A 102 -14.40 15.26 10.06
C MET A 102 -14.23 16.65 10.68
N VAL A 103 -12.99 17.12 10.80
CA VAL A 103 -12.66 18.40 11.46
C VAL A 103 -12.46 19.49 10.42
N PRO A 104 -13.31 20.55 10.37
CA PRO A 104 -13.25 21.61 9.35
C PRO A 104 -11.88 22.31 9.26
N ALA A 105 -11.18 22.47 10.38
CA ALA A 105 -9.85 23.08 10.40
C ALA A 105 -8.80 22.25 9.68
N LEU A 106 -8.86 20.92 9.80
CA LEU A 106 -7.95 20.01 9.10
C LEU A 106 -8.34 19.84 7.61
N GLU A 107 -9.63 19.94 7.30
CA GLU A 107 -10.10 19.96 5.92
C GLU A 107 -9.59 21.20 5.16
N GLN A 108 -9.60 22.37 5.81
CA GLN A 108 -9.02 23.59 5.24
C GLN A 108 -7.53 23.43 4.95
N LEU A 109 -6.77 22.86 5.91
CA LEU A 109 -5.36 22.54 5.70
C LEU A 109 -5.15 21.63 4.48
N LYS A 110 -6.04 20.65 4.27
CA LYS A 110 -5.97 19.76 3.09
C LYS A 110 -6.18 20.53 1.77
N LYS A 111 -6.99 21.58 1.77
CA LYS A 111 -7.24 22.47 0.63
C LYS A 111 -6.09 23.45 0.35
N GLU A 112 -5.22 23.75 1.34
CA GLU A 112 -4.02 24.60 1.18
C GLU A 112 -2.92 23.99 0.30
N GLY A 113 -3.09 22.77 -0.22
CA GLY A 113 -2.14 22.13 -1.11
C GLY A 113 -0.91 21.55 -0.39
N GLU A 114 0.32 21.83 -0.90
CA GLU A 114 1.55 21.23 -0.37
C GLU A 114 1.87 21.66 1.08
N THR A 115 1.60 22.91 1.42
CA THR A 115 1.88 23.45 2.77
C THR A 115 1.00 22.77 3.81
N GLY A 116 -0.28 22.59 3.51
CA GLY A 116 -1.20 21.89 4.39
C GLY A 116 -0.89 20.40 4.51
N ARG A 117 -0.48 19.74 3.41
CA ARG A 117 -0.02 18.34 3.44
C ARG A 117 1.19 18.14 4.35
N LYS A 118 2.15 19.06 4.34
CA LYS A 118 3.31 19.02 5.24
C LYS A 118 2.88 19.06 6.72
N LYS A 119 1.91 19.92 7.07
CA LYS A 119 1.37 20.00 8.44
C LYS A 119 0.63 18.73 8.84
N ILE A 120 -0.20 18.16 7.95
CA ILE A 120 -0.90 16.90 8.18
C ILE A 120 0.10 15.76 8.41
N ASN A 121 1.17 15.69 7.63
CA ASN A 121 2.24 14.71 7.82
C ASN A 121 2.96 14.90 9.17
N GLN A 122 3.16 16.14 9.63
CA GLN A 122 3.71 16.39 10.98
C GLN A 122 2.78 15.85 12.08
N TYR A 123 1.46 16.08 11.98
CA TYR A 123 0.51 15.52 12.94
C TYR A 123 0.54 13.98 12.93
N THR A 124 0.66 13.37 11.76
CA THR A 124 0.83 11.91 11.64
C THR A 124 2.10 11.44 12.35
N ARG A 125 3.23 12.14 12.21
CA ARG A 125 4.48 11.80 12.91
C ARG A 125 4.33 11.90 14.43
N TYR A 126 3.69 12.97 14.95
CA TYR A 126 3.45 13.10 16.39
C TYR A 126 2.52 12.02 16.90
N GLY A 127 1.45 11.72 16.17
CA GLY A 127 0.55 10.60 16.48
C GLY A 127 1.27 9.25 16.48
N THR A 128 2.20 9.04 15.55
CA THR A 128 3.04 7.83 15.49
C THR A 128 3.91 7.68 16.73
N VAL A 129 4.56 8.76 17.17
CA VAL A 129 5.37 8.73 18.40
C VAL A 129 4.52 8.39 19.61
N ALA A 130 3.36 9.03 19.76
CA ALA A 130 2.46 8.79 20.89
C ALA A 130 1.97 7.33 20.92
N LEU A 131 1.53 6.79 19.79
CA LEU A 131 1.09 5.39 19.68
C LEU A 131 2.24 4.40 19.88
N ALA A 132 3.42 4.69 19.31
CA ALA A 132 4.59 3.85 19.48
C ALA A 132 5.05 3.80 20.94
N LEU A 133 5.04 4.93 21.66
CA LEU A 133 5.33 4.97 23.10
C LEU A 133 4.35 4.11 23.89
N PHE A 134 3.07 4.24 23.64
CA PHE A 134 2.04 3.45 24.31
C PHE A 134 2.21 1.94 24.06
N GLN A 135 2.40 1.55 22.80
CA GLN A 135 2.58 0.14 22.41
C GLN A 135 3.92 -0.43 22.92
N ALA A 136 5.01 0.34 22.85
CA ALA A 136 6.32 -0.07 23.37
C ALA A 136 6.29 -0.26 24.88
N TRP A 137 5.60 0.62 25.62
CA TRP A 137 5.44 0.48 27.06
C TRP A 137 4.66 -0.79 27.43
N GLY A 138 3.51 -1.02 26.76
CA GLY A 138 2.73 -2.24 26.97
C GLY A 138 3.51 -3.51 26.67
N LEU A 139 4.30 -3.50 25.57
CA LEU A 139 5.14 -4.65 25.22
C LEU A 139 6.26 -4.87 26.26
N ALA A 140 6.91 -3.80 26.75
CA ALA A 140 7.94 -3.90 27.80
C ALA A 140 7.40 -4.53 29.09
N VAL A 141 6.18 -4.12 29.51
CA VAL A 141 5.50 -4.69 30.69
C VAL A 141 5.11 -6.15 30.45
N SER A 142 4.63 -6.49 29.26
CA SER A 142 4.30 -7.88 28.89
C SER A 142 5.52 -8.80 28.91
N LEU A 143 6.66 -8.33 28.43
CA LEU A 143 7.93 -9.07 28.45
C LEU A 143 8.43 -9.33 29.88
N GLU A 144 8.26 -8.36 30.74
CA GLU A 144 8.66 -8.47 32.15
C GLU A 144 7.77 -9.48 32.89
N HIS A 145 6.45 -9.43 32.69
CA HIS A 145 5.52 -10.43 33.26
C HIS A 145 5.75 -11.85 32.71
N GLY A 146 6.21 -11.97 31.47
CA GLY A 146 6.59 -13.24 30.85
C GLY A 146 7.92 -13.82 31.31
N ASN A 147 8.62 -13.19 32.27
CA ASN A 147 9.97 -13.56 32.69
C ASN A 147 11.00 -13.64 31.56
N LEU A 148 10.84 -12.77 30.55
CA LEU A 148 11.72 -12.70 29.38
C LEU A 148 12.83 -11.66 29.54
N ALA A 149 12.77 -10.84 30.61
CA ALA A 149 13.76 -9.84 30.95
C ALA A 149 14.88 -10.45 31.80
N HIS A 150 16.15 -10.17 31.43
CA HIS A 150 17.31 -10.56 32.25
C HIS A 150 17.31 -9.89 33.64
N GLU A 151 16.99 -8.59 33.64
CA GLU A 151 16.89 -7.79 34.88
C GLU A 151 15.58 -6.98 34.80
N PRO A 152 14.49 -7.46 35.45
CA PRO A 152 13.22 -6.73 35.48
C PRO A 152 13.40 -5.41 36.25
N GLY A 153 12.83 -4.32 35.69
CA GLY A 153 12.90 -3.01 36.35
C GLY A 153 12.68 -1.84 35.39
N MET A 154 12.65 -0.63 35.97
CA MET A 154 12.38 0.58 35.22
C MET A 154 13.42 0.85 34.11
N PHE A 155 14.68 0.46 34.35
CA PHE A 155 15.75 0.60 33.37
C PHE A 155 15.53 -0.28 32.14
N PHE A 156 15.09 -1.54 32.32
CA PHE A 156 14.70 -2.44 31.22
C PHE A 156 13.54 -1.85 30.40
N ARG A 157 12.46 -1.43 31.09
CA ARG A 157 11.29 -0.83 30.42
C ARG A 157 11.71 0.40 29.60
N ALA A 158 12.49 1.30 30.17
CA ALA A 158 12.98 2.49 29.47
C ALA A 158 13.85 2.13 28.26
N SER A 159 14.75 1.16 28.38
CA SER A 159 15.60 0.69 27.28
C SER A 159 14.79 0.10 26.13
N VAL A 160 13.82 -0.77 26.44
CA VAL A 160 12.91 -1.36 25.44
C VAL A 160 12.10 -0.28 24.73
N VAL A 161 11.49 0.64 25.49
CA VAL A 161 10.67 1.73 24.92
C VAL A 161 11.49 2.62 24.00
N ILE A 162 12.65 3.08 24.43
CA ILE A 162 13.52 3.95 23.61
C ILE A 162 13.95 3.22 22.33
N THR A 163 14.33 1.95 22.44
CA THR A 163 14.76 1.14 21.29
C THR A 163 13.63 0.93 20.28
N LEU A 164 12.45 0.57 20.73
CA LEU A 164 11.30 0.28 19.85
C LEU A 164 10.74 1.55 19.21
N VAL A 165 10.63 2.65 19.96
CA VAL A 165 10.20 3.93 19.42
C VAL A 165 11.22 4.46 18.42
N GLY A 166 12.50 4.40 18.74
CA GLY A 166 13.59 4.76 17.84
C GLY A 166 13.56 3.93 16.55
N GLY A 167 13.33 2.62 16.65
CA GLY A 167 13.15 1.72 15.50
C GLY A 167 11.96 2.09 14.63
N THR A 168 10.81 2.38 15.22
CA THR A 168 9.60 2.80 14.48
C THR A 168 9.81 4.13 13.75
N MET A 169 10.43 5.10 14.41
CA MET A 169 10.76 6.41 13.82
C MET A 169 11.76 6.27 12.68
N PHE A 170 12.74 5.39 12.82
CA PHE A 170 13.69 5.09 11.75
C PHE A 170 12.99 4.43 10.55
N LEU A 171 12.08 3.49 10.77
CA LEU A 171 11.30 2.85 9.70
C LEU A 171 10.41 3.87 8.97
N MET A 172 9.77 4.78 9.70
CA MET A 172 8.98 5.84 9.11
C MET A 172 9.85 6.74 8.22
N TRP A 173 10.99 7.19 8.72
CA TRP A 173 11.95 7.99 7.95
C TRP A 173 12.43 7.23 6.69
N LEU A 174 12.73 5.96 6.82
CA LEU A 174 13.17 5.10 5.72
C LEU A 174 12.09 4.97 4.65
N GLY A 175 10.82 4.78 5.04
CA GLY A 175 9.67 4.77 4.14
C GLY A 175 9.48 6.10 3.41
N GLU A 176 9.66 7.23 4.09
CA GLU A 176 9.62 8.56 3.48
C GLU A 176 10.76 8.78 2.48
N GLN A 177 11.98 8.31 2.78
CA GLN A 177 13.11 8.41 1.85
C GLN A 177 12.87 7.58 0.58
N ILE A 178 12.34 6.36 0.71
CA ILE A 178 11.98 5.52 -0.45
C ILE A 178 10.93 6.24 -1.30
N THR A 179 9.91 6.80 -0.69
CA THR A 179 8.83 7.51 -1.40
C THR A 179 9.33 8.77 -2.11
N ALA A 180 10.25 9.52 -1.48
CA ALA A 180 10.76 10.78 -2.03
C ALA A 180 11.82 10.59 -3.13
N ARG A 181 12.71 9.63 -2.98
CA ARG A 181 13.90 9.46 -3.85
C ARG A 181 13.96 8.12 -4.56
N GLY A 182 13.16 7.14 -4.15
CA GLY A 182 13.09 5.81 -4.72
C GLY A 182 11.98 5.63 -5.75
N ILE A 183 11.46 4.42 -5.82
CA ILE A 183 10.31 4.02 -6.63
C ILE A 183 9.29 3.34 -5.73
N GLY A 184 8.04 3.62 -5.95
CA GLY A 184 6.93 3.06 -5.16
C GLY A 184 6.60 3.86 -3.91
N ASN A 185 5.57 3.41 -3.21
CA ASN A 185 5.27 3.90 -1.88
C ASN A 185 6.17 3.17 -0.87
N GLY A 186 7.09 3.89 -0.22
CA GLY A 186 8.08 3.29 0.67
C GLY A 186 7.49 2.50 1.83
N ILE A 187 6.38 2.98 2.40
CA ILE A 187 5.68 2.30 3.50
C ILE A 187 5.11 0.97 3.03
N SER A 188 4.43 0.98 1.89
CA SER A 188 3.87 -0.24 1.29
C SER A 188 4.96 -1.24 0.90
N LEU A 189 6.11 -0.77 0.43
CA LEU A 189 7.27 -1.61 0.10
C LEU A 189 7.91 -2.24 1.34
N ILE A 190 7.99 -1.52 2.46
CA ILE A 190 8.49 -2.08 3.73
C ILE A 190 7.57 -3.21 4.20
N ILE A 191 6.25 -3.01 4.17
CA ILE A 191 5.27 -4.05 4.52
C ILE A 191 5.41 -5.25 3.57
N PHE A 192 5.49 -4.99 2.27
CA PHE A 192 5.67 -6.01 1.24
C PHE A 192 6.91 -6.87 1.49
N VAL A 193 8.06 -6.26 1.74
CA VAL A 193 9.31 -6.99 2.02
C VAL A 193 9.21 -7.78 3.32
N GLY A 194 8.53 -7.22 4.35
CA GLY A 194 8.25 -7.95 5.58
C GLY A 194 7.49 -9.25 5.32
N ILE A 195 6.39 -9.17 4.56
CA ILE A 195 5.55 -10.32 4.22
C ILE A 195 6.32 -11.33 3.36
N VAL A 196 6.95 -10.89 2.28
CA VAL A 196 7.66 -11.77 1.34
C VAL A 196 8.83 -12.50 2.01
N ALA A 197 9.50 -11.86 2.95
CA ALA A 197 10.64 -12.45 3.65
C ALA A 197 10.27 -13.62 4.58
N GLU A 198 9.03 -13.71 5.05
CA GLU A 198 8.53 -14.81 5.88
C GLU A 198 7.92 -15.97 5.05
N ILE A 199 7.58 -15.73 3.78
CA ILE A 199 7.00 -16.77 2.89
C ILE A 199 7.84 -18.04 2.82
N PRO A 200 9.19 -18.01 2.61
CA PRO A 200 9.97 -19.22 2.52
C PRO A 200 9.94 -20.06 3.81
N GLY A 201 9.95 -19.40 4.99
CA GLY A 201 9.88 -20.06 6.28
C GLY A 201 8.54 -20.77 6.50
N HIS A 202 7.44 -20.08 6.23
CA HIS A 202 6.10 -20.65 6.34
C HIS A 202 5.86 -21.77 5.34
N LEU A 203 6.37 -21.64 4.11
CA LEU A 203 6.29 -22.70 3.09
C LEU A 203 7.06 -23.96 3.53
N ALA A 204 8.27 -23.78 4.09
CA ALA A 204 9.06 -24.89 4.61
C ALA A 204 8.33 -25.62 5.77
N GLN A 205 7.71 -24.90 6.68
CA GLN A 205 6.92 -25.49 7.78
C GLN A 205 5.70 -26.25 7.23
N PHE A 206 4.99 -25.68 6.26
CA PHE A 206 3.84 -26.33 5.63
C PHE A 206 4.21 -27.64 4.93
N LEU A 207 5.32 -27.64 4.19
CA LEU A 207 5.84 -28.85 3.53
C LEU A 207 6.36 -29.90 4.55
N ALA A 208 6.95 -29.46 5.67
CA ALA A 208 7.38 -30.34 6.74
C ALA A 208 6.19 -31.08 7.40
N GLN A 209 5.06 -30.40 7.59
CA GLN A 209 3.83 -31.02 8.11
C GLN A 209 3.23 -32.01 7.12
N GLY A 210 3.37 -31.78 5.82
CA GLY A 210 3.03 -32.77 4.81
C GLY A 210 3.90 -34.02 4.88
N ARG A 211 5.21 -33.87 5.16
CA ARG A 211 6.13 -35.00 5.36
C ARG A 211 5.86 -35.80 6.63
N SER A 212 5.44 -35.12 7.70
CA SER A 212 5.07 -35.79 8.96
C SER A 212 3.71 -36.50 8.90
N GLY A 213 2.96 -36.39 7.81
CA GLY A 213 1.64 -37.01 7.65
C GLY A 213 0.52 -36.23 8.37
N ALA A 214 0.81 -35.08 8.99
CA ALA A 214 -0.20 -34.26 9.64
C ALA A 214 -1.20 -33.65 8.63
N ILE A 215 -0.76 -33.43 7.40
CA ILE A 215 -1.58 -32.89 6.31
C ILE A 215 -1.48 -33.86 5.11
N SER A 216 -2.62 -34.23 4.54
CA SER A 216 -2.62 -35.12 3.37
C SER A 216 -2.11 -34.41 2.11
N THR A 217 -1.39 -35.14 1.25
CA THR A 217 -0.83 -34.61 0.00
C THR A 217 -1.85 -33.91 -0.92
N PRO A 218 -3.10 -34.42 -1.08
CA PRO A 218 -4.12 -33.74 -1.86
C PRO A 218 -4.49 -32.32 -1.32
N VAL A 219 -4.49 -32.16 0.01
CA VAL A 219 -4.76 -30.84 0.64
C VAL A 219 -3.64 -29.87 0.34
N ILE A 220 -2.38 -30.31 0.38
CA ILE A 220 -1.23 -29.47 0.03
C ILE A 220 -1.35 -28.97 -1.42
N LEU A 221 -1.64 -29.87 -2.35
CA LEU A 221 -1.83 -29.50 -3.75
C LEU A 221 -3.03 -28.55 -3.93
N GLY A 222 -4.14 -28.81 -3.24
CA GLY A 222 -5.32 -27.95 -3.24
C GLY A 222 -5.02 -26.53 -2.76
N VAL A 223 -4.25 -26.37 -1.67
CA VAL A 223 -3.83 -25.05 -1.16
C VAL A 223 -2.95 -24.30 -2.16
N ILE A 224 -1.98 -24.97 -2.79
CA ILE A 224 -1.12 -24.33 -3.80
C ILE A 224 -1.95 -23.84 -5.00
N VAL A 225 -2.86 -24.67 -5.51
CA VAL A 225 -3.74 -24.30 -6.62
C VAL A 225 -4.66 -23.14 -6.21
N MET A 226 -5.20 -23.18 -4.99
CA MET A 226 -6.04 -22.11 -4.47
C MET A 226 -5.27 -20.77 -4.38
N VAL A 227 -4.05 -20.78 -3.82
CA VAL A 227 -3.22 -19.57 -3.73
C VAL A 227 -2.95 -18.99 -5.12
N ALA A 228 -2.60 -19.84 -6.09
CA ALA A 228 -2.41 -19.42 -7.48
C ALA A 228 -3.68 -18.83 -8.10
N ALA A 229 -4.83 -19.44 -7.84
CA ALA A 229 -6.14 -18.94 -8.32
C ALA A 229 -6.49 -17.59 -7.68
N VAL A 230 -6.28 -17.42 -6.37
CA VAL A 230 -6.50 -16.16 -5.65
C VAL A 230 -5.59 -15.06 -6.20
N ILE A 231 -4.30 -15.33 -6.41
CA ILE A 231 -3.36 -14.36 -7.00
C ILE A 231 -3.85 -13.95 -8.41
N GLY A 232 -4.22 -14.91 -9.26
CA GLY A 232 -4.75 -14.63 -10.60
C GLY A 232 -6.02 -13.77 -10.55
N PHE A 233 -6.93 -14.08 -9.64
CA PHE A 233 -8.17 -13.33 -9.43
C PHE A 233 -7.89 -11.90 -8.95
N VAL A 234 -6.97 -11.71 -8.00
CA VAL A 234 -6.56 -10.38 -7.51
C VAL A 234 -5.94 -9.56 -8.64
N VAL A 235 -5.03 -10.13 -9.43
CA VAL A 235 -4.42 -9.43 -10.58
C VAL A 235 -5.48 -9.04 -11.62
N PHE A 236 -6.44 -9.91 -11.89
CA PHE A 236 -7.55 -9.62 -12.79
C PHE A 236 -8.39 -8.43 -12.30
N MET A 237 -8.78 -8.44 -11.04
CA MET A 237 -9.60 -7.38 -10.43
C MET A 237 -8.87 -6.03 -10.32
N GLU A 238 -7.59 -6.04 -9.96
CA GLU A 238 -6.77 -4.81 -9.87
C GLU A 238 -6.51 -4.15 -11.23
N ARG A 239 -6.56 -4.94 -12.33
CA ARG A 239 -6.46 -4.42 -13.71
C ARG A 239 -7.80 -4.01 -14.30
N ALA A 240 -8.91 -4.36 -13.67
CA ALA A 240 -10.23 -4.06 -14.17
C ALA A 240 -10.53 -2.55 -14.11
N LEU A 241 -10.89 -1.98 -15.25
CA LEU A 241 -11.16 -0.56 -15.44
C LEU A 241 -12.53 -0.33 -16.06
N ARG A 242 -13.30 0.61 -15.51
CA ARG A 242 -14.49 1.16 -16.16
C ARG A 242 -14.09 2.40 -16.96
N LYS A 243 -14.17 2.37 -18.28
CA LYS A 243 -13.87 3.50 -19.17
C LYS A 243 -15.13 4.34 -19.39
N ILE A 244 -15.11 5.62 -19.01
CA ILE A 244 -16.17 6.59 -19.30
C ILE A 244 -15.72 7.43 -20.49
N HIS A 245 -16.58 7.53 -21.50
CA HIS A 245 -16.30 8.30 -22.71
C HIS A 245 -16.38 9.80 -22.43
N ILE A 246 -15.34 10.55 -22.81
CA ILE A 246 -15.27 12.01 -22.71
C ILE A 246 -15.04 12.57 -24.11
N GLN A 247 -15.75 13.64 -24.44
CA GLN A 247 -15.56 14.38 -25.66
C GLN A 247 -15.05 15.79 -25.36
N TYR A 248 -14.07 16.22 -26.15
CA TYR A 248 -13.60 17.59 -26.13
C TYR A 248 -14.15 18.32 -27.38
N PRO A 249 -14.66 19.56 -27.22
CA PRO A 249 -15.17 20.33 -28.35
C PRO A 249 -14.06 20.67 -29.35
N ARG A 250 -14.43 20.80 -30.59
CA ARG A 250 -13.53 21.30 -31.63
C ARG A 250 -13.07 22.72 -31.27
N ARG A 251 -11.78 22.97 -31.36
CA ARG A 251 -11.22 24.33 -31.14
C ARG A 251 -10.67 24.85 -32.45
N GLN A 252 -11.08 26.06 -32.80
CA GLN A 252 -10.50 26.80 -33.91
C GLN A 252 -9.49 27.82 -33.36
N VAL A 253 -8.24 27.69 -33.76
CA VAL A 253 -7.18 28.64 -33.45
C VAL A 253 -6.68 29.26 -34.75
N GLY A 254 -7.18 30.48 -35.06
CA GLY A 254 -6.95 31.12 -36.34
C GLY A 254 -7.63 30.36 -37.49
N MET A 255 -6.89 30.06 -38.57
CA MET A 255 -7.39 29.28 -39.72
C MET A 255 -7.29 27.77 -39.55
N LYS A 256 -6.74 27.25 -38.44
CA LYS A 256 -6.60 25.82 -38.20
C LYS A 256 -7.72 25.33 -37.29
N ILE A 257 -8.48 24.35 -37.77
CA ILE A 257 -9.48 23.63 -36.99
C ILE A 257 -8.81 22.39 -36.40
N TYR A 258 -8.77 22.31 -35.07
CA TYR A 258 -8.36 21.10 -34.36
C TYR A 258 -9.61 20.26 -34.12
N ASP A 259 -9.62 19.06 -34.66
CA ASP A 259 -10.74 18.11 -34.46
C ASP A 259 -10.87 17.76 -32.97
N GLY A 260 -12.11 17.68 -32.50
CA GLY A 260 -12.42 17.28 -31.14
C GLY A 260 -11.86 15.88 -30.86
N GLN A 261 -10.97 15.77 -29.89
CA GLN A 261 -10.45 14.48 -29.48
C GLN A 261 -11.43 13.80 -28.54
N SER A 262 -11.76 12.54 -28.80
CA SER A 262 -12.46 11.69 -27.87
C SER A 262 -11.46 10.97 -26.98
N SER A 263 -11.63 11.04 -25.68
CA SER A 263 -10.82 10.37 -24.67
C SER A 263 -11.68 9.53 -23.76
N HIS A 264 -11.07 8.73 -22.92
CA HIS A 264 -11.77 7.92 -21.93
C HIS A 264 -11.19 8.19 -20.54
N LEU A 265 -12.08 8.41 -19.56
CA LEU A 265 -11.72 8.46 -18.15
C LEU A 265 -11.69 7.03 -17.60
N PRO A 266 -10.52 6.49 -17.27
CA PRO A 266 -10.42 5.16 -16.67
C PRO A 266 -10.72 5.25 -15.17
N ILE A 267 -11.75 4.55 -14.70
CA ILE A 267 -12.05 4.37 -13.28
C ILE A 267 -11.68 2.94 -12.91
N LYS A 268 -10.75 2.75 -11.96
CA LYS A 268 -10.43 1.42 -11.42
C LYS A 268 -11.64 0.85 -10.68
N VAL A 269 -11.85 -0.46 -10.73
CA VAL A 269 -12.88 -1.15 -9.93
C VAL A 269 -12.57 -1.03 -8.45
N ASN A 270 -11.28 -1.08 -8.10
CA ASN A 270 -10.80 -0.83 -6.76
C ASN A 270 -9.88 0.41 -6.75
N PRO A 271 -10.43 1.65 -6.69
CA PRO A 271 -9.61 2.87 -6.67
C PRO A 271 -8.91 3.09 -5.33
N ALA A 272 -9.39 2.46 -4.26
CA ALA A 272 -8.80 2.53 -2.92
C ALA A 272 -7.57 1.61 -2.76
N GLY A 273 -7.38 0.63 -3.67
CA GLY A 273 -6.29 -0.34 -3.58
C GLY A 273 -6.39 -1.22 -2.33
N VAL A 274 -5.24 -1.52 -1.73
CA VAL A 274 -5.13 -2.38 -0.53
C VAL A 274 -5.35 -1.64 0.79
N ILE A 275 -5.34 -0.30 0.76
CA ILE A 275 -5.38 0.53 1.97
C ILE A 275 -6.57 0.24 2.89
N PRO A 276 -7.81 0.04 2.39
CA PRO A 276 -8.94 -0.32 3.24
C PRO A 276 -8.75 -1.61 4.04
N ALA A 277 -8.14 -2.62 3.43
CA ALA A 277 -7.88 -3.89 4.10
C ALA A 277 -6.82 -3.75 5.20
N ILE A 278 -5.77 -2.95 4.96
CA ILE A 278 -4.76 -2.62 5.98
C ILE A 278 -5.40 -1.84 7.13
N PHE A 279 -6.27 -0.89 6.83
CA PHE A 279 -6.96 -0.09 7.84
C PHE A 279 -7.88 -0.95 8.71
N ALA A 280 -8.69 -1.80 8.09
CA ALA A 280 -9.57 -2.71 8.81
C ALA A 280 -8.78 -3.66 9.72
N SER A 281 -7.71 -4.27 9.21
CA SER A 281 -6.87 -5.17 10.01
C SER A 281 -6.15 -4.44 11.14
N SER A 282 -5.60 -3.25 10.91
CA SER A 282 -4.92 -2.46 11.94
C SER A 282 -5.87 -2.05 13.08
N LEU A 283 -7.09 -1.67 12.75
CA LEU A 283 -8.09 -1.28 13.76
C LEU A 283 -8.57 -2.48 14.60
N LEU A 284 -8.76 -3.64 13.96
CA LEU A 284 -9.13 -4.87 14.66
C LEU A 284 -8.01 -5.41 15.56
N LEU A 285 -6.76 -5.15 15.23
CA LEU A 285 -5.64 -5.54 16.06
C LEU A 285 -5.46 -4.65 17.30
N LEU A 286 -5.99 -3.43 17.34
CA LEU A 286 -5.85 -2.52 18.48
C LEU A 286 -6.43 -3.09 19.80
N PRO A 287 -7.69 -3.57 19.89
CA PRO A 287 -8.21 -4.14 21.12
C PRO A 287 -7.41 -5.36 21.58
N VAL A 288 -6.97 -6.14 20.63
CA VAL A 288 -6.17 -7.35 20.87
C VAL A 288 -4.78 -7.00 21.41
N THR A 289 -4.10 -6.03 20.85
CA THR A 289 -2.79 -5.55 21.35
C THR A 289 -2.94 -4.96 22.75
N ILE A 290 -4.00 -4.20 23.01
CA ILE A 290 -4.30 -3.65 24.35
C ILE A 290 -4.49 -4.79 25.37
N SER A 291 -5.23 -5.84 25.02
CA SER A 291 -5.46 -6.98 25.92
C SER A 291 -4.18 -7.76 26.21
N THR A 292 -3.35 -7.97 25.18
CA THR A 292 -2.06 -8.66 25.34
C THR A 292 -1.11 -7.87 26.26
N PHE A 293 -1.17 -6.54 26.20
CA PHE A 293 -0.34 -5.66 27.04
C PHE A 293 -0.88 -5.45 28.46
N SER A 294 -2.17 -5.68 28.68
CA SER A 294 -2.79 -5.61 30.02
C SER A 294 -2.45 -6.82 30.93
N GLY A 295 -1.77 -7.84 30.40
CA GLY A 295 -1.46 -9.06 31.11
C GLY A 295 -2.71 -9.81 31.59
N ASN A 296 -2.59 -10.61 32.64
CA ASN A 296 -3.70 -11.39 33.21
C ASN A 296 -4.78 -10.56 33.94
N GLN A 297 -4.71 -9.23 33.90
CA GLN A 297 -5.69 -8.32 34.50
C GLN A 297 -6.73 -7.85 33.45
N THR A 298 -7.07 -8.67 32.48
CA THR A 298 -8.18 -8.38 31.59
C THR A 298 -9.48 -8.43 32.37
N GLY A 299 -10.10 -7.27 32.56
CA GLY A 299 -11.41 -7.18 33.22
C GLY A 299 -12.48 -8.03 32.48
N PRO A 300 -13.60 -8.34 33.14
CA PRO A 300 -14.65 -9.22 32.58
C PRO A 300 -15.19 -8.72 31.23
N VAL A 301 -15.17 -7.43 30.99
CA VAL A 301 -15.59 -6.84 29.71
C VAL A 301 -14.63 -7.19 28.59
N MET A 302 -13.31 -7.08 28.81
CA MET A 302 -12.30 -7.36 27.79
C MET A 302 -12.22 -8.86 27.47
N SER A 303 -12.37 -9.74 28.46
CA SER A 303 -12.45 -11.19 28.23
C SER A 303 -13.67 -11.57 27.39
N THR A 304 -14.80 -10.92 27.60
CA THR A 304 -16.02 -11.11 26.80
C THR A 304 -15.82 -10.60 25.38
N VAL A 305 -15.21 -9.42 25.22
CA VAL A 305 -14.88 -8.88 23.88
C VAL A 305 -13.95 -9.83 23.12
N LEU A 306 -12.91 -10.35 23.76
CA LEU A 306 -11.99 -11.30 23.12
C LEU A 306 -12.66 -12.64 22.76
N ALA A 307 -13.61 -13.12 23.58
CA ALA A 307 -14.34 -14.35 23.31
C ALA A 307 -15.21 -14.26 22.05
N TYR A 308 -15.81 -13.10 21.78
CA TYR A 308 -16.68 -12.89 20.62
C TYR A 308 -15.97 -12.27 19.41
N PHE A 309 -14.97 -11.42 19.64
CA PHE A 309 -14.19 -10.72 18.60
C PHE A 309 -12.78 -11.29 18.43
N GLY A 310 -12.51 -12.47 18.96
CA GLY A 310 -11.25 -13.17 18.71
C GLY A 310 -11.13 -13.63 17.26
N PRO A 311 -9.91 -13.76 16.72
CA PRO A 311 -9.68 -14.29 15.38
C PRO A 311 -10.31 -15.68 15.22
N GLY A 312 -11.00 -15.89 14.09
CA GLY A 312 -11.71 -17.15 13.81
C GLY A 312 -13.17 -17.17 14.24
N GLN A 313 -13.64 -16.20 15.04
CA GLN A 313 -15.05 -16.13 15.42
C GLN A 313 -15.92 -15.56 14.29
N PRO A 314 -17.16 -16.06 14.08
CA PRO A 314 -18.03 -15.55 13.01
C PRO A 314 -18.32 -14.05 13.12
N LEU A 315 -18.42 -13.53 14.34
CA LEU A 315 -18.65 -12.10 14.59
C LEU A 315 -17.44 -11.25 14.18
N TYR A 316 -16.23 -11.75 14.43
CA TYR A 316 -14.99 -11.12 13.96
C TYR A 316 -14.97 -11.02 12.44
N LEU A 317 -15.28 -12.11 11.73
CA LEU A 317 -15.30 -12.15 10.26
C LEU A 317 -16.33 -11.17 9.68
N LEU A 318 -17.52 -11.11 10.26
CA LEU A 318 -18.58 -10.19 9.84
C LEU A 318 -18.18 -8.73 10.06
N PHE A 319 -17.62 -8.43 11.24
CA PHE A 319 -17.16 -7.09 11.56
C PHE A 319 -15.97 -6.67 10.68
N PHE A 320 -15.04 -7.59 10.40
CA PHE A 320 -13.93 -7.35 9.48
C PHE A 320 -14.40 -7.04 8.06
N ALA A 321 -15.37 -7.81 7.54
CA ALA A 321 -15.99 -7.53 6.25
C ALA A 321 -16.67 -6.14 6.22
N ALA A 322 -17.44 -5.81 7.25
CA ALA A 322 -18.11 -4.51 7.37
C ALA A 322 -17.11 -3.35 7.39
N MET A 323 -16.01 -3.51 8.13
CA MET A 323 -14.93 -2.52 8.19
C MET A 323 -14.21 -2.34 6.85
N ILE A 324 -13.95 -3.43 6.11
CA ILE A 324 -13.37 -3.35 4.76
C ILE A 324 -14.30 -2.56 3.83
N VAL A 325 -15.59 -2.86 3.83
CA VAL A 325 -16.58 -2.15 3.02
C VAL A 325 -16.61 -0.67 3.42
N PHE A 326 -16.72 -0.36 4.71
CA PHE A 326 -16.75 1.01 5.21
C PHE A 326 -15.50 1.79 4.77
N PHE A 327 -14.29 1.27 5.01
CA PHE A 327 -13.07 1.96 4.63
C PHE A 327 -12.88 2.06 3.12
N THR A 328 -13.39 1.11 2.32
CA THR A 328 -13.34 1.20 0.86
C THR A 328 -14.14 2.40 0.36
N TYR A 329 -15.37 2.59 0.85
CA TYR A 329 -16.18 3.76 0.52
C TYR A 329 -15.56 5.05 1.05
N PHE A 330 -15.19 5.04 2.33
CA PHE A 330 -14.60 6.22 2.98
C PHE A 330 -13.34 6.70 2.25
N TYR A 331 -12.39 5.80 2.00
CA TYR A 331 -11.11 6.14 1.38
C TYR A 331 -11.29 6.57 -0.06
N THR A 332 -12.18 5.94 -0.81
CA THR A 332 -12.40 6.29 -2.21
C THR A 332 -12.93 7.70 -2.34
N PHE A 333 -13.99 8.07 -1.64
CA PHE A 333 -14.61 9.39 -1.79
C PHE A 333 -13.80 10.52 -1.16
N ASN A 334 -13.10 10.26 -0.05
CA ASN A 334 -12.38 11.32 0.65
C ASN A 334 -10.92 11.48 0.20
N VAL A 335 -10.30 10.43 -0.38
CA VAL A 335 -8.85 10.45 -0.64
C VAL A 335 -8.54 10.12 -2.10
N SER A 336 -9.05 9.00 -2.63
CA SER A 336 -8.59 8.48 -3.91
C SER A 336 -9.29 9.11 -5.12
N PHE A 337 -10.61 9.31 -5.06
CA PHE A 337 -11.40 9.79 -6.18
C PHE A 337 -12.47 10.79 -5.72
N LYS A 338 -12.07 12.06 -5.60
CA LYS A 338 -13.02 13.15 -5.33
C LYS A 338 -13.77 13.50 -6.60
N THR A 339 -15.03 13.14 -6.66
CA THR A 339 -15.89 13.33 -7.84
C THR A 339 -16.08 14.82 -8.18
N GLU A 340 -16.13 15.69 -7.16
CA GLU A 340 -16.20 17.14 -7.30
C GLU A 340 -14.98 17.70 -8.05
N ASP A 341 -13.76 17.40 -7.57
CA ASP A 341 -12.51 17.88 -8.16
C ASP A 341 -12.37 17.38 -9.62
N VAL A 342 -12.78 16.13 -9.89
CA VAL A 342 -12.71 15.55 -11.23
C VAL A 342 -13.71 16.22 -12.18
N ALA A 343 -14.95 16.48 -11.72
CA ALA A 343 -15.97 17.14 -12.52
C ALA A 343 -15.58 18.61 -12.82
N GLU A 344 -15.01 19.31 -11.86
CA GLU A 344 -14.52 20.68 -12.03
C GLU A 344 -13.34 20.74 -12.99
N ASN A 345 -12.34 19.85 -12.85
CA ASN A 345 -11.21 19.75 -13.75
C ASN A 345 -11.66 19.45 -15.18
N LEU A 346 -12.62 18.55 -15.35
CA LEU A 346 -13.19 18.23 -16.66
C LEU A 346 -13.86 19.45 -17.30
N LYS A 347 -14.63 20.21 -16.51
CA LYS A 347 -15.26 21.45 -16.95
C LYS A 347 -14.22 22.50 -17.35
N ASN A 348 -13.17 22.69 -16.53
CA ASN A 348 -12.12 23.67 -16.79
C ASN A 348 -11.30 23.32 -18.04
N GLN A 349 -11.12 22.05 -18.34
CA GLN A 349 -10.46 21.57 -19.57
C GLN A 349 -11.38 21.60 -20.80
N GLY A 350 -12.67 21.91 -20.61
CA GLY A 350 -13.67 21.93 -21.69
C GLY A 350 -14.13 20.54 -22.12
N GLY A 351 -13.82 19.47 -21.35
CA GLY A 351 -14.30 18.12 -21.61
C GLY A 351 -15.73 17.94 -21.08
N PHE A 352 -16.52 17.14 -21.76
CA PHE A 352 -17.87 16.78 -21.32
C PHE A 352 -18.20 15.31 -21.60
N ILE A 353 -19.09 14.76 -20.80
CA ILE A 353 -19.64 13.43 -21.03
C ILE A 353 -20.85 13.57 -21.95
N PRO A 354 -20.93 12.82 -23.07
CA PRO A 354 -22.07 12.92 -23.97
C PRO A 354 -23.41 12.74 -23.27
N GLY A 355 -24.33 13.67 -23.47
CA GLY A 355 -25.65 13.67 -22.85
C GLY A 355 -25.73 14.23 -21.43
N ILE A 356 -24.61 14.66 -20.81
CA ILE A 356 -24.57 15.19 -19.44
C ILE A 356 -23.98 16.60 -19.44
N ARG A 357 -24.66 17.54 -18.76
CA ARG A 357 -24.18 18.94 -18.66
C ARG A 357 -22.93 19.00 -17.77
N PRO A 358 -21.85 19.72 -18.17
CA PRO A 358 -20.68 19.93 -17.37
C PRO A 358 -21.01 20.62 -16.02
N GLY A 359 -20.33 20.23 -14.96
CA GLY A 359 -20.51 20.74 -13.60
C GLY A 359 -21.20 19.74 -12.68
N LYS A 360 -22.15 20.20 -11.83
CA LYS A 360 -22.77 19.38 -10.79
C LYS A 360 -23.44 18.09 -11.30
N ARG A 361 -24.06 18.13 -12.46
CA ARG A 361 -24.66 16.91 -13.06
C ARG A 361 -23.61 15.87 -13.48
N THR A 362 -22.43 16.32 -13.87
CA THR A 362 -21.30 15.43 -14.15
C THR A 362 -20.77 14.79 -12.87
N GLU A 363 -20.69 15.56 -11.78
CA GLU A 363 -20.34 15.07 -10.44
C GLU A 363 -21.33 14.01 -9.95
N ASP A 364 -22.64 14.28 -10.02
CA ASP A 364 -23.71 13.36 -9.65
C ASP A 364 -23.62 12.04 -10.43
N TYR A 365 -23.37 12.12 -11.73
CA TYR A 365 -23.20 10.95 -12.58
C TYR A 365 -21.93 10.16 -12.23
N LEU A 366 -20.80 10.83 -12.01
CA LEU A 366 -19.55 10.18 -11.60
C LEU A 366 -19.73 9.50 -10.24
N THR A 367 -20.36 10.16 -9.28
CA THR A 367 -20.68 9.59 -7.96
C THR A 367 -21.55 8.35 -8.08
N TYR A 368 -22.57 8.39 -8.92
CA TYR A 368 -23.46 7.24 -9.19
C TYR A 368 -22.66 6.05 -9.77
N VAL A 369 -21.81 6.29 -10.77
CA VAL A 369 -21.01 5.23 -11.40
C VAL A 369 -20.00 4.66 -10.40
N VAL A 370 -19.26 5.53 -9.69
CA VAL A 370 -18.25 5.11 -8.71
C VAL A 370 -18.88 4.30 -7.58
N THR A 371 -20.01 4.73 -7.04
CA THR A 371 -20.71 4.00 -5.97
C THR A 371 -21.05 2.57 -6.40
N ARG A 372 -21.55 2.37 -7.63
CA ARG A 372 -21.88 1.02 -8.13
C ARG A 372 -20.65 0.16 -8.39
N VAL A 373 -19.59 0.76 -8.91
CA VAL A 373 -18.31 0.06 -9.11
C VAL A 373 -17.70 -0.34 -7.78
N LEU A 374 -17.83 0.51 -6.74
CA LEU A 374 -17.33 0.22 -5.40
C LEU A 374 -18.06 -0.94 -4.71
N VAL A 375 -19.33 -1.20 -5.00
CA VAL A 375 -20.01 -2.41 -4.49
C VAL A 375 -19.23 -3.66 -4.91
N ILE A 376 -18.86 -3.74 -6.19
CA ILE A 376 -18.08 -4.86 -6.72
C ILE A 376 -16.67 -4.88 -6.11
N GLY A 377 -16.02 -3.71 -6.03
CA GLY A 377 -14.68 -3.56 -5.46
C GLY A 377 -14.60 -3.92 -3.98
N SER A 378 -15.57 -3.48 -3.16
CA SER A 378 -15.60 -3.80 -1.73
C SER A 378 -15.96 -5.27 -1.47
N ALA A 379 -16.90 -5.85 -2.23
CA ALA A 379 -17.23 -7.26 -2.16
C ALA A 379 -16.01 -8.14 -2.53
N TYR A 380 -15.30 -7.78 -3.59
CA TYR A 380 -14.05 -8.43 -3.98
C TYR A 380 -13.01 -8.38 -2.86
N LEU A 381 -12.74 -7.19 -2.28
CA LEU A 381 -11.79 -7.03 -1.19
C LEU A 381 -12.16 -7.87 0.04
N ALA A 382 -13.45 -7.82 0.45
CA ALA A 382 -13.94 -8.62 1.56
C ALA A 382 -13.76 -10.11 1.29
N PHE A 383 -14.14 -10.58 0.09
CA PHE A 383 -13.99 -11.99 -0.30
C PHE A 383 -12.52 -12.46 -0.23
N VAL A 384 -11.59 -11.70 -0.83
CA VAL A 384 -10.17 -12.07 -0.85
C VAL A 384 -9.55 -12.06 0.54
N CYS A 385 -9.98 -11.13 1.42
CA CYS A 385 -9.47 -11.07 2.79
C CYS A 385 -10.03 -12.17 3.69
N LEU A 386 -11.32 -12.51 3.55
CA LEU A 386 -11.99 -13.49 4.39
C LEU A 386 -11.72 -14.94 3.99
N LEU A 387 -11.56 -15.21 2.69
CA LEU A 387 -11.42 -16.57 2.17
C LEU A 387 -10.28 -17.36 2.86
N PRO A 388 -9.04 -16.84 2.97
CA PRO A 388 -7.96 -17.56 3.66
C PRO A 388 -8.18 -17.70 5.16
N GLU A 389 -8.84 -16.73 5.82
CA GLU A 389 -9.19 -16.83 7.25
C GLU A 389 -10.14 -17.99 7.50
N ILE A 390 -11.19 -18.12 6.67
CA ILE A 390 -12.16 -19.22 6.77
C ILE A 390 -11.49 -20.58 6.51
N ILE A 391 -10.60 -20.65 5.51
CA ILE A 391 -9.90 -21.90 5.17
C ILE A 391 -8.94 -22.32 6.27
N ARG A 392 -8.22 -21.36 6.86
CA ARG A 392 -7.32 -21.63 7.99
C ARG A 392 -8.07 -22.26 9.16
N ASP A 393 -9.23 -21.71 9.50
CA ASP A 393 -10.03 -22.19 10.64
C ASP A 393 -10.63 -23.59 10.38
N GLN A 394 -11.05 -23.87 9.14
CA GLN A 394 -11.64 -25.15 8.74
C GLN A 394 -10.59 -26.28 8.60
N LEU A 395 -9.42 -25.99 8.10
CA LEU A 395 -8.38 -26.99 7.80
C LEU A 395 -7.28 -27.05 8.86
N ALA A 396 -7.35 -26.19 9.92
CA ALA A 396 -6.32 -26.06 10.97
C ALA A 396 -4.89 -25.97 10.38
N ILE A 397 -4.74 -25.28 9.23
CA ILE A 397 -3.46 -25.14 8.55
C ILE A 397 -2.69 -24.01 9.25
N PRO A 398 -1.47 -24.24 9.74
CA PRO A 398 -0.62 -23.20 10.36
C PRO A 398 -0.01 -22.24 9.35
N PHE A 399 -0.62 -22.08 8.19
CA PHE A 399 -0.14 -21.25 7.11
C PHE A 399 -0.74 -19.84 7.23
N TYR A 400 0.04 -18.91 7.76
CA TYR A 400 -0.36 -17.51 7.94
C TYR A 400 -0.34 -16.67 6.65
N PHE A 401 -0.64 -17.26 5.50
CA PHE A 401 -0.78 -16.51 4.26
C PHE A 401 -2.20 -15.94 4.18
N GLY A 402 -2.47 -14.93 5.02
CA GLY A 402 -3.78 -14.27 5.06
C GLY A 402 -4.13 -13.58 3.75
N GLY A 403 -5.41 -13.42 3.46
CA GLY A 403 -5.89 -12.74 2.25
C GLY A 403 -5.38 -11.31 2.11
N THR A 404 -5.23 -10.61 3.22
CA THR A 404 -4.63 -9.28 3.28
C THR A 404 -3.19 -9.29 2.79
N SER A 405 -2.40 -10.32 3.10
CA SER A 405 -1.00 -10.43 2.70
C SER A 405 -0.85 -10.66 1.20
N VAL A 406 -1.66 -11.57 0.62
CA VAL A 406 -1.68 -11.81 -0.84
C VAL A 406 -2.06 -10.52 -1.55
N LEU A 407 -3.07 -9.84 -1.05
CA LEU A 407 -3.58 -8.61 -1.63
C LEU A 407 -2.52 -7.49 -1.57
N ILE A 408 -1.83 -7.34 -0.43
CA ILE A 408 -0.72 -6.38 -0.28
C ILE A 408 0.40 -6.69 -1.27
N VAL A 409 0.83 -7.96 -1.33
CA VAL A 409 1.92 -8.37 -2.23
C VAL A 409 1.58 -8.06 -3.69
N VAL A 410 0.39 -8.44 -4.15
CA VAL A 410 -0.01 -8.22 -5.54
C VAL A 410 -0.19 -6.73 -5.84
N SER A 411 -0.89 -5.97 -5.00
CA SER A 411 -1.14 -4.54 -5.22
C SER A 411 0.15 -3.74 -5.21
N VAL A 412 1.06 -3.97 -4.26
CA VAL A 412 2.33 -3.24 -4.17
C VAL A 412 3.21 -3.52 -5.39
N VAL A 413 3.27 -4.79 -5.84
CA VAL A 413 4.00 -5.14 -7.06
C VAL A 413 3.38 -4.45 -8.28
N MET A 414 2.06 -4.48 -8.42
CA MET A 414 1.36 -3.83 -9.52
C MET A 414 1.58 -2.31 -9.53
N ASP A 415 1.47 -1.65 -8.38
CA ASP A 415 1.69 -0.20 -8.27
C ASP A 415 3.16 0.16 -8.58
N THR A 416 4.11 -0.64 -8.11
CA THR A 416 5.53 -0.44 -8.41
C THR A 416 5.82 -0.61 -9.90
N ILE A 417 5.26 -1.64 -10.55
CA ILE A 417 5.39 -1.85 -12.00
C ILE A 417 4.79 -0.67 -12.77
N ASN A 418 3.60 -0.19 -12.39
CA ASN A 418 2.95 0.95 -13.03
C ASN A 418 3.81 2.23 -12.92
N GLN A 419 4.44 2.47 -11.76
CA GLN A 419 5.35 3.61 -11.58
C GLN A 419 6.62 3.47 -12.42
N VAL A 420 7.23 2.29 -12.46
CA VAL A 420 8.38 2.01 -13.33
C VAL A 420 8.02 2.28 -14.80
N GLN A 421 6.86 1.80 -15.25
CA GLN A 421 6.39 2.04 -16.62
C GLN A 421 6.17 3.52 -16.92
N SER A 422 5.57 4.27 -15.98
CA SER A 422 5.37 5.72 -16.12
C SER A 422 6.69 6.49 -16.25
N HIS A 423 7.70 6.15 -15.45
CA HIS A 423 9.03 6.75 -15.55
C HIS A 423 9.75 6.40 -16.85
N LEU A 424 9.61 5.15 -17.33
CA LEU A 424 10.20 4.75 -18.63
C LEU A 424 9.55 5.49 -19.79
N LEU A 425 8.22 5.67 -19.78
CA LEU A 425 7.51 6.44 -20.79
C LEU A 425 7.96 7.91 -20.79
N ALA A 426 8.06 8.54 -19.62
CA ALA A 426 8.53 9.92 -19.50
C ALA A 426 9.93 10.10 -20.11
N HIS A 427 10.86 9.21 -19.81
CA HIS A 427 12.22 9.24 -20.35
C HIS A 427 12.26 9.04 -21.88
N GLN A 428 11.39 8.21 -22.45
CA GLN A 428 11.28 8.03 -23.91
C GLN A 428 10.76 9.28 -24.59
N TYR A 429 9.79 9.99 -23.99
CA TYR A 429 9.28 11.26 -24.52
C TYR A 429 10.34 12.37 -24.48
N GLU A 430 11.13 12.48 -23.43
CA GLU A 430 12.24 13.43 -23.34
C GLU A 430 13.26 13.19 -24.46
N GLY A 431 13.66 11.95 -24.68
CA GLY A 431 14.58 11.58 -25.76
C GLY A 431 14.03 11.87 -27.17
N LEU A 432 12.70 11.80 -27.36
CA LEU A 432 12.07 12.18 -28.64
C LEU A 432 12.03 13.70 -28.83
N ILE A 433 11.75 14.46 -27.77
CA ILE A 433 11.75 15.93 -27.79
C ILE A 433 13.13 16.46 -28.08
N GLU A 434 14.17 15.92 -27.41
CA GLU A 434 15.55 16.30 -27.64
C GLU A 434 16.01 16.05 -29.11
N LYS A 435 15.70 14.88 -29.66
CA LYS A 435 15.94 14.54 -31.06
C LYS A 435 15.18 15.45 -32.02
N SER A 436 13.95 15.86 -31.70
CA SER A 436 13.16 16.76 -32.53
C SER A 436 13.72 18.18 -32.52
N GLN A 437 14.21 18.68 -31.38
CA GLN A 437 14.88 19.99 -31.26
C GLN A 437 16.22 20.02 -31.98
N LEU A 438 16.99 18.94 -31.92
CA LEU A 438 18.25 18.80 -32.69
C LEU A 438 18.02 18.80 -34.21
N ARG A 439 16.92 18.15 -34.66
CA ARG A 439 16.52 18.20 -36.09
C ARG A 439 16.08 19.60 -36.52
N GLY A 440 15.36 20.34 -35.68
CA GLY A 440 14.95 21.71 -35.93
C GLY A 440 16.12 22.69 -36.02
N LYS A 441 17.18 22.53 -35.22
CA LYS A 441 18.41 23.32 -35.29
C LYS A 441 19.24 23.00 -36.55
N ARG A 442 19.33 21.74 -36.97
CA ARG A 442 20.03 21.34 -38.19
C ARG A 442 19.33 21.82 -39.47
N GLY A 443 18.00 21.99 -39.46
CA GLY A 443 17.25 22.55 -40.59
C GLY A 443 17.45 24.06 -40.81
N LYS A 444 17.88 24.83 -39.78
CA LYS A 444 18.13 26.27 -39.88
C LYS A 444 19.57 26.62 -40.27
N THR A 445 20.51 25.70 -40.24
CA THR A 445 21.91 25.90 -40.65
C THR A 445 22.23 25.37 -42.06
N GLY A 446 21.21 24.82 -42.76
CA GLY A 446 21.31 24.33 -44.14
C GLY A 446 21.13 25.44 -45.17
N THR A 447 22.21 26.14 -45.46
CA THR A 447 22.51 26.75 -46.76
C THR A 447 21.46 27.65 -47.42
N ALA A 448 21.48 28.92 -47.06
CA ALA A 448 21.21 29.95 -48.06
C ALA A 448 22.44 30.06 -48.97
N LYS A 449 22.46 29.35 -50.11
CA LYS A 449 23.38 29.66 -51.22
C LYS A 449 23.05 31.07 -51.70
N PRO A 450 24.06 31.98 -51.83
CA PRO A 450 23.81 33.32 -52.41
C PRO A 450 23.40 33.17 -53.88
N ARG A 451 22.22 33.67 -54.23
CA ARG A 451 21.76 33.83 -55.61
C ARG A 451 22.69 34.79 -56.28
N LYS A 452 23.50 34.32 -57.26
CA LYS A 452 24.22 35.16 -58.18
C LYS A 452 23.21 36.03 -58.94
N ALA A 453 23.41 37.35 -58.85
CA ALA A 453 22.67 38.33 -59.68
C ALA A 453 22.99 38.12 -61.16
N PRO A 454 22.03 38.25 -62.10
CA PRO A 454 22.27 38.19 -63.52
C PRO A 454 23.02 39.47 -63.98
N ALA A 455 24.11 39.29 -64.72
CA ALA A 455 24.84 40.36 -65.36
C ALA A 455 23.92 41.08 -66.35
N ARG A 456 23.80 42.41 -66.21
CA ARG A 456 23.25 43.30 -67.26
C ARG A 456 24.21 43.35 -68.44
N ARG A 457 23.69 43.05 -69.60
CA ARG A 457 24.08 43.59 -70.88
C ARG A 457 23.06 44.59 -71.36
#